data_1942a0a2ce75a592a59a7be3620c286e
#
_entry.id   1942a0a2ce75a592a59a7be3620c286e
#
_cell.length_a   1.000
_cell.length_b   1.000
_cell.length_c   1.000
_cell.angle_alpha   90.00
_cell.angle_beta   90.00
_cell.angle_gamma   90.00
#
_symmetry.space_group_name_H-M   'P 1'
#
loop_
_entity.id
_entity.type
_entity.pdbx_description
1 polymer ?
#
loop_
_entity_poly.entity_id
_entity_poly.type
_entity_poly.pdbx_seq_one_letter_code
_entity_poly.pdbx_strand_id
1 'polypeptide(L)'
;MFDSLLNAFRAPDIRRRLLYVLGILIIFRFMAHVPVPGVDRTQLASFLQNNALFGVLDLLSGGGLSSFSVVALGVNPYINASIIMQLMTGVIPSLQALSREGEYGRNKINQYTRYLAVPMALLQSYGFLALLNSQGVLSSGFDLSNGATITQIVTLTAGSMTLMWLGELITEKGIGNGISFIIFAGIVSRAPTAIGGFLSTPNLPLVIGFALIAIISVAVIIYIQEGQRRIPIQYASRVRGRRMYQGGQTFLPLRVNQAGVIPIIFAISILLFPQQIASYFTGSEVGWVSATAQAIVGFFNPRTIPYVVLYFTLTVGFTYFYTAFTFKPDDTSEQLRKNGGFIPGIRPGRPTADYLARVVTRITIAGALFLGIVATLPTLLGLIFPALSGIALGGTGLLIVVSVIVETMKQLEAQLLMRNYEGFIR
;
A
#
# COMPACT_ATOMS: atom_id res chain seq x y z
N MET A 1 14.76 7.68 -17.92
CA MET A 1 13.40 7.17 -17.67
C MET A 1 12.63 6.81 -18.93
N PHE A 2 12.35 7.73 -19.86
CA PHE A 2 11.63 7.40 -21.09
C PHE A 2 12.37 6.35 -21.94
N ASP A 3 13.68 6.48 -22.10
CA ASP A 3 14.51 5.50 -22.82
C ASP A 3 14.52 4.13 -22.15
N SER A 4 14.50 4.09 -20.81
CA SER A 4 14.40 2.83 -20.05
C SER A 4 13.06 2.14 -20.29
N LEU A 5 11.95 2.88 -20.37
CA LEU A 5 10.64 2.35 -20.74
C LEU A 5 10.59 1.81 -22.16
N LEU A 6 11.08 2.56 -23.14
CA LEU A 6 11.14 2.12 -24.53
C LEU A 6 11.97 0.84 -24.69
N ASN A 7 13.11 0.78 -23.99
CA ASN A 7 13.97 -0.41 -23.99
C ASN A 7 13.32 -1.61 -23.26
N ALA A 8 12.51 -1.36 -22.21
CA ALA A 8 11.74 -2.39 -21.54
C ALA A 8 10.70 -3.03 -22.47
N PHE A 9 9.98 -2.23 -23.26
CA PHE A 9 9.03 -2.74 -24.26
C PHE A 9 9.70 -3.51 -25.42
N ARG A 10 10.94 -3.20 -25.74
CA ARG A 10 11.73 -3.93 -26.76
C ARG A 10 12.25 -5.28 -26.25
N ALA A 11 12.37 -5.45 -24.92
CA ALA A 11 12.81 -6.70 -24.32
C ALA A 11 11.63 -7.71 -24.23
N PRO A 12 11.69 -8.88 -24.93
CA PRO A 12 10.56 -9.79 -25.03
C PRO A 12 10.10 -10.33 -23.67
N ASP A 13 11.03 -10.58 -22.74
CA ASP A 13 10.74 -11.11 -21.41
C ASP A 13 10.00 -10.09 -20.54
N ILE A 14 10.46 -8.84 -20.53
CA ILE A 14 9.85 -7.75 -19.79
C ILE A 14 8.49 -7.40 -20.39
N ARG A 15 8.40 -7.36 -21.73
CA ARG A 15 7.13 -7.13 -22.44
C ARG A 15 6.09 -8.19 -22.07
N ARG A 16 6.46 -9.48 -22.01
CA ARG A 16 5.55 -10.56 -21.59
C ARG A 16 5.04 -10.35 -20.16
N ARG A 17 5.89 -9.95 -19.22
CA ARG A 17 5.51 -9.64 -17.84
C ARG A 17 4.58 -8.44 -17.77
N LEU A 18 4.86 -7.36 -18.50
CA LEU A 18 4.01 -6.18 -18.58
C LEU A 18 2.62 -6.49 -19.14
N LEU A 19 2.56 -7.26 -20.24
CA LEU A 19 1.31 -7.70 -20.84
C LEU A 19 0.52 -8.60 -19.89
N TYR A 20 1.19 -9.45 -19.11
CA TYR A 20 0.56 -10.28 -18.09
C TYR A 20 -0.08 -9.43 -16.99
N VAL A 21 0.65 -8.43 -16.47
CA VAL A 21 0.10 -7.48 -15.47
C VAL A 21 -1.10 -6.74 -16.05
N LEU A 22 -1.00 -6.22 -17.26
CA LEU A 22 -2.09 -5.51 -17.94
C LEU A 22 -3.31 -6.41 -18.11
N GLY A 23 -3.14 -7.67 -18.49
CA GLY A 23 -4.22 -8.66 -18.60
C GLY A 23 -4.94 -8.88 -17.27
N ILE A 24 -4.20 -9.00 -16.16
CA ILE A 24 -4.79 -9.13 -14.83
C ILE A 24 -5.54 -7.85 -14.43
N LEU A 25 -5.00 -6.67 -14.73
CA LEU A 25 -5.68 -5.41 -14.44
C LEU A 25 -6.99 -5.26 -15.23
N ILE A 26 -7.06 -5.75 -16.47
CA ILE A 26 -8.31 -5.80 -17.25
C ILE A 26 -9.33 -6.71 -16.55
N ILE A 27 -8.92 -7.90 -16.09
CA ILE A 27 -9.79 -8.81 -15.35
C ILE A 27 -10.31 -8.13 -14.07
N PHE A 28 -9.43 -7.48 -13.31
CA PHE A 28 -9.81 -6.70 -12.13
C PHE A 28 -10.87 -5.64 -12.46
N ARG A 29 -10.65 -4.86 -13.51
CA ARG A 29 -11.60 -3.83 -13.95
C ARG A 29 -12.94 -4.41 -14.36
N PHE A 30 -12.95 -5.54 -15.06
CA PHE A 30 -14.16 -6.26 -15.40
C PHE A 30 -14.94 -6.67 -14.13
N MET A 31 -14.27 -7.30 -13.16
CA MET A 31 -14.88 -7.70 -11.88
C MET A 31 -15.43 -6.52 -11.08
N ALA A 32 -14.77 -5.36 -11.13
CA ALA A 32 -15.25 -4.13 -10.47
C ALA A 32 -16.56 -3.57 -11.05
N HIS A 33 -16.99 -4.04 -12.23
CA HIS A 33 -18.24 -3.64 -12.87
C HIS A 33 -19.32 -4.73 -12.82
N VAL A 34 -19.02 -5.93 -12.30
CA VAL A 34 -20.02 -6.99 -12.12
C VAL A 34 -20.77 -6.73 -10.82
N PRO A 35 -22.03 -6.27 -10.86
CA PRO A 35 -22.77 -5.92 -9.65
C PRO A 35 -23.27 -7.15 -8.90
N VAL A 36 -23.30 -7.05 -7.59
CA VAL A 36 -23.99 -8.02 -6.73
C VAL A 36 -25.46 -7.58 -6.63
N PRO A 37 -26.44 -8.48 -6.86
CA PRO A 37 -27.85 -8.13 -6.82
C PRO A 37 -28.35 -7.82 -5.40
N GLY A 38 -29.46 -7.09 -5.29
CA GLY A 38 -30.15 -6.83 -4.02
C GLY A 38 -29.78 -5.53 -3.31
N VAL A 39 -29.16 -4.57 -4.02
CA VAL A 39 -28.82 -3.24 -3.50
C VAL A 39 -29.39 -2.14 -4.38
N ASP A 40 -30.03 -1.14 -3.76
CA ASP A 40 -30.48 0.08 -4.42
C ASP A 40 -29.29 1.02 -4.65
N ARG A 41 -28.93 1.21 -5.93
CA ARG A 41 -27.79 2.03 -6.33
C ARG A 41 -27.97 3.51 -6.01
N THR A 42 -29.19 4.01 -6.00
CA THR A 42 -29.45 5.43 -5.72
C THR A 42 -29.24 5.74 -4.25
N GLN A 43 -29.73 4.87 -3.38
CA GLN A 43 -29.50 4.97 -1.92
C GLN A 43 -28.03 4.71 -1.56
N LEU A 44 -27.37 3.75 -2.21
CA LEU A 44 -25.94 3.51 -2.03
C LEU A 44 -25.12 4.74 -2.41
N ALA A 45 -25.40 5.40 -3.53
CA ALA A 45 -24.69 6.59 -3.96
C ALA A 45 -24.82 7.73 -2.94
N SER A 46 -26.03 7.98 -2.42
CA SER A 46 -26.27 8.99 -1.37
C SER A 46 -25.56 8.64 -0.07
N PHE A 47 -25.54 7.38 0.34
CA PHE A 47 -24.82 6.89 1.52
C PHE A 47 -23.32 7.13 1.40
N LEU A 48 -22.72 6.81 0.24
CA LEU A 48 -21.28 7.00 0.01
C LEU A 48 -20.87 8.48 -0.02
N GLN A 49 -21.70 9.36 -0.56
CA GLN A 49 -21.43 10.81 -0.57
C GLN A 49 -21.43 11.41 0.82
N ASN A 50 -22.30 10.92 1.70
CA ASN A 50 -22.42 11.41 3.06
C ASN A 50 -21.35 10.85 4.01
N ASN A 51 -20.71 9.72 3.66
CA ASN A 51 -19.75 9.03 4.50
C ASN A 51 -18.34 9.04 3.90
N ALA A 52 -17.48 9.92 4.40
CA ALA A 52 -16.10 10.07 3.93
C ALA A 52 -15.26 8.77 4.04
N LEU A 53 -15.52 7.93 5.06
CA LEU A 53 -14.87 6.63 5.24
C LEU A 53 -15.08 5.72 4.03
N PHE A 54 -16.36 5.57 3.62
CA PHE A 54 -16.67 4.70 2.49
C PHE A 54 -16.20 5.27 1.15
N GLY A 55 -16.03 6.59 1.08
CA GLY A 55 -15.36 7.24 -0.05
C GLY A 55 -13.89 6.81 -0.19
N VAL A 56 -13.15 6.71 0.91
CA VAL A 56 -11.76 6.18 0.90
C VAL A 56 -11.72 4.70 0.54
N LEU A 57 -12.62 3.90 1.13
CA LEU A 57 -12.73 2.47 0.81
C LEU A 57 -13.07 2.24 -0.66
N ASP A 58 -13.95 3.07 -1.22
CA ASP A 58 -14.35 3.01 -2.61
C ASP A 58 -13.20 3.41 -3.56
N LEU A 59 -12.38 4.38 -3.16
CA LEU A 59 -11.16 4.72 -3.88
C LEU A 59 -10.16 3.55 -3.92
N LEU A 60 -9.96 2.87 -2.78
CA LEU A 60 -9.05 1.72 -2.66
C LEU A 60 -9.58 0.48 -3.39
N SER A 61 -10.91 0.31 -3.49
CA SER A 61 -11.54 -0.79 -4.25
C SER A 61 -11.67 -0.49 -5.75
N GLY A 62 -11.24 0.70 -6.19
CA GLY A 62 -11.32 1.12 -7.59
C GLY A 62 -12.73 1.36 -8.12
N GLY A 63 -13.64 1.80 -7.26
CA GLY A 63 -15.03 2.03 -7.61
C GLY A 63 -15.92 0.79 -7.47
N GLY A 64 -15.34 -0.30 -6.97
CA GLY A 64 -16.08 -1.54 -6.72
C GLY A 64 -17.18 -1.38 -5.67
N LEU A 65 -16.98 -0.48 -4.70
CA LEU A 65 -17.96 -0.22 -3.65
C LEU A 65 -19.14 0.58 -4.18
N SER A 66 -18.90 1.62 -4.97
CA SER A 66 -19.96 2.47 -5.53
C SER A 66 -20.84 1.73 -6.56
N SER A 67 -20.30 0.74 -7.24
CA SER A 67 -21.05 -0.16 -8.13
C SER A 67 -21.65 -1.36 -7.41
N PHE A 68 -21.36 -1.53 -6.10
CA PHE A 68 -21.65 -2.74 -5.32
C PHE A 68 -21.26 -4.01 -6.07
N SER A 69 -20.02 -4.02 -6.52
CA SER A 69 -19.51 -5.13 -7.32
C SER A 69 -19.06 -6.32 -6.47
N VAL A 70 -18.81 -7.44 -7.14
CA VAL A 70 -18.22 -8.65 -6.51
C VAL A 70 -16.95 -8.32 -5.73
N VAL A 71 -16.20 -7.30 -6.14
CA VAL A 71 -14.96 -6.84 -5.49
C VAL A 71 -15.16 -5.59 -4.63
N ALA A 72 -16.36 -5.31 -4.12
CA ALA A 72 -16.66 -4.11 -3.34
C ALA A 72 -15.77 -3.96 -2.09
N LEU A 73 -15.39 -5.03 -1.41
CA LEU A 73 -14.47 -5.00 -0.27
C LEU A 73 -13.01 -4.75 -0.68
N GLY A 74 -12.68 -4.89 -1.97
CA GLY A 74 -11.32 -4.73 -2.46
C GLY A 74 -10.35 -5.72 -1.84
N VAL A 75 -9.10 -5.28 -1.65
CA VAL A 75 -8.01 -6.05 -1.01
C VAL A 75 -7.90 -5.78 0.50
N ASN A 76 -8.82 -5.00 1.10
CA ASN A 76 -8.76 -4.61 2.51
C ASN A 76 -8.70 -5.78 3.50
N PRO A 77 -9.49 -6.88 3.36
CA PRO A 77 -9.40 -8.02 4.26
C PRO A 77 -8.01 -8.64 4.28
N TYR A 78 -7.35 -8.73 3.12
CA TYR A 78 -5.99 -9.23 3.00
C TYR A 78 -4.96 -8.27 3.61
N ILE A 79 -5.11 -6.96 3.39
CA ILE A 79 -4.21 -5.97 3.99
C ILE A 79 -4.26 -6.06 5.52
N ASN A 80 -5.47 -6.11 6.10
CA ASN A 80 -5.66 -6.26 7.54
C ASN A 80 -5.03 -7.56 8.06
N ALA A 81 -5.24 -8.68 7.38
CA ALA A 81 -4.61 -9.96 7.72
C ALA A 81 -3.08 -9.88 7.64
N SER A 82 -2.54 -9.22 6.62
CA SER A 82 -1.10 -9.03 6.43
C SER A 82 -0.48 -8.18 7.55
N ILE A 83 -1.16 -7.10 7.96
CA ILE A 83 -0.74 -6.25 9.08
C ILE A 83 -0.68 -7.08 10.38
N ILE A 84 -1.76 -7.81 10.68
CA ILE A 84 -1.84 -8.67 11.87
C ILE A 84 -0.70 -9.68 11.85
N MET A 85 -0.47 -10.37 10.75
CA MET A 85 0.60 -11.38 10.64
C MET A 85 2.00 -10.77 10.77
N GLN A 86 2.23 -9.58 10.22
CA GLN A 86 3.52 -8.89 10.36
C GLN A 86 3.79 -8.45 11.81
N LEU A 87 2.78 -7.90 12.48
CA LEU A 87 2.88 -7.55 13.90
C LEU A 87 3.10 -8.79 14.76
N MET A 88 2.36 -9.88 14.51
CA MET A 88 2.53 -11.17 15.19
C MET A 88 3.93 -11.75 14.98
N THR A 89 4.50 -11.61 13.79
CA THR A 89 5.89 -12.03 13.49
C THR A 89 6.93 -11.24 14.31
N GLY A 90 6.61 -10.00 14.67
CA GLY A 90 7.45 -9.18 15.57
C GLY A 90 7.37 -9.57 17.05
N VAL A 91 6.22 -10.15 17.47
CA VAL A 91 5.90 -10.43 18.89
C VAL A 91 6.08 -11.90 19.24
N ILE A 92 5.67 -12.82 18.35
CA ILE A 92 5.68 -14.27 18.62
C ILE A 92 7.02 -14.88 18.21
N PRO A 93 7.82 -15.45 19.17
CA PRO A 93 9.15 -15.97 18.88
C PRO A 93 9.17 -17.09 17.82
N SER A 94 8.14 -17.96 17.76
CA SER A 94 8.05 -19.01 16.75
C SER A 94 7.85 -18.47 15.33
N LEU A 95 7.05 -17.43 15.15
CA LEU A 95 6.89 -16.75 13.86
C LEU A 95 8.14 -15.95 13.48
N GLN A 96 8.82 -15.37 14.48
CA GLN A 96 10.10 -14.68 14.26
C GLN A 96 11.17 -15.66 13.79
N ALA A 97 11.27 -16.85 14.40
CA ALA A 97 12.17 -17.92 13.96
C ALA A 97 11.86 -18.33 12.52
N LEU A 98 10.58 -18.58 12.21
CA LEU A 98 10.12 -18.92 10.87
C LEU A 98 10.50 -17.84 9.84
N SER A 99 10.40 -16.55 10.18
CA SER A 99 10.79 -15.44 9.29
C SER A 99 12.28 -15.41 8.94
N ARG A 100 13.12 -16.08 9.75
CA ARG A 100 14.57 -16.21 9.53
C ARG A 100 14.96 -17.41 8.67
N GLU A 101 14.05 -18.32 8.41
CA GLU A 101 14.27 -19.52 7.57
C GLU A 101 14.34 -19.21 6.06
N GLY A 102 14.42 -17.91 5.68
CA GLY A 102 14.56 -17.47 4.31
C GLY A 102 13.26 -17.58 3.51
N GLU A 103 13.33 -18.10 2.28
CA GLU A 103 12.20 -18.15 1.36
C GLU A 103 11.08 -19.11 1.83
N TYR A 104 11.44 -20.25 2.38
CA TYR A 104 10.50 -21.21 2.93
C TYR A 104 9.63 -20.61 4.05
N GLY A 105 10.27 -19.94 5.01
CA GLY A 105 9.56 -19.32 6.12
C GLY A 105 8.64 -18.18 5.67
N ARG A 106 9.09 -17.35 4.70
CA ARG A 106 8.25 -16.31 4.10
C ARG A 106 7.03 -16.88 3.41
N ASN A 107 7.18 -17.96 2.65
CA ASN A 107 6.06 -18.64 1.97
C ASN A 107 5.04 -19.17 2.97
N LYS A 108 5.49 -19.73 4.10
CA LYS A 108 4.60 -20.17 5.18
C LYS A 108 3.86 -19.03 5.85
N ILE A 109 4.52 -17.90 6.14
CA ILE A 109 3.89 -16.72 6.71
C ILE A 109 2.83 -16.17 5.74
N ASN A 110 3.13 -16.10 4.44
CA ASN A 110 2.16 -15.71 3.42
C ASN A 110 0.95 -16.65 3.39
N GLN A 111 1.17 -17.96 3.55
CA GLN A 111 0.07 -18.95 3.63
C GLN A 111 -0.82 -18.70 4.85
N TYR A 112 -0.25 -18.42 6.03
CA TYR A 112 -1.03 -18.07 7.22
C TYR A 112 -1.80 -16.76 7.02
N THR A 113 -1.21 -15.78 6.34
CA THR A 113 -1.90 -14.54 5.97
C THR A 113 -3.13 -14.81 5.10
N ARG A 114 -3.03 -15.72 4.12
CA ARG A 114 -4.17 -16.13 3.28
C ARG A 114 -5.28 -16.78 4.12
N TYR A 115 -4.91 -17.69 5.03
CA TYR A 115 -5.90 -18.33 5.91
C TYR A 115 -6.59 -17.33 6.83
N LEU A 116 -5.86 -16.33 7.33
CA LEU A 116 -6.44 -15.27 8.15
C LEU A 116 -7.31 -14.31 7.34
N ALA A 117 -6.99 -14.08 6.07
CA ALA A 117 -7.75 -13.20 5.20
C ALA A 117 -9.19 -13.68 4.94
N VAL A 118 -9.42 -15.01 4.91
CA VAL A 118 -10.77 -15.58 4.68
C VAL A 118 -11.75 -15.19 5.78
N PRO A 119 -11.51 -15.49 7.08
CA PRO A 119 -12.44 -15.10 8.15
C PRO A 119 -12.56 -13.58 8.26
N MET A 120 -11.49 -12.82 7.98
CA MET A 120 -11.57 -11.36 7.93
C MET A 120 -12.51 -10.87 6.83
N ALA A 121 -12.46 -11.47 5.64
CA ALA A 121 -13.35 -11.13 4.54
C ALA A 121 -14.82 -11.50 4.85
N LEU A 122 -15.06 -12.65 5.47
CA LEU A 122 -16.41 -13.04 5.92
C LEU A 122 -16.98 -12.06 6.94
N LEU A 123 -16.19 -11.69 7.96
CA LEU A 123 -16.60 -10.75 8.99
C LEU A 123 -16.87 -9.36 8.42
N GLN A 124 -16.02 -8.88 7.50
CA GLN A 124 -16.21 -7.60 6.86
C GLN A 124 -17.40 -7.60 5.90
N SER A 125 -17.64 -8.68 5.14
CA SER A 125 -18.81 -8.84 4.27
C SER A 125 -20.10 -8.78 5.09
N TYR A 126 -20.16 -9.56 6.17
CA TYR A 126 -21.30 -9.59 7.07
C TYR A 126 -21.59 -8.19 7.66
N GLY A 127 -20.58 -7.58 8.27
CA GLY A 127 -20.74 -6.27 8.89
C GLY A 127 -21.12 -5.18 7.89
N PHE A 128 -20.55 -5.22 6.67
CA PHE A 128 -20.87 -4.27 5.63
C PHE A 128 -22.33 -4.39 5.16
N LEU A 129 -22.84 -5.62 4.95
CA LEU A 129 -24.22 -5.84 4.60
C LEU A 129 -25.18 -5.46 5.73
N ALA A 130 -24.84 -5.76 6.98
CA ALA A 130 -25.63 -5.33 8.15
C ALA A 130 -25.73 -3.81 8.23
N LEU A 131 -24.63 -3.08 7.96
CA LEU A 131 -24.64 -1.63 7.90
C LEU A 131 -25.52 -1.11 6.73
N LEU A 132 -25.41 -1.66 5.53
CA LEU A 132 -26.23 -1.24 4.40
C LEU A 132 -27.73 -1.47 4.67
N ASN A 133 -28.07 -2.55 5.39
CA ASN A 133 -29.44 -2.80 5.82
C ASN A 133 -29.94 -1.75 6.80
N SER A 134 -29.13 -1.36 7.81
CA SER A 134 -29.50 -0.34 8.78
C SER A 134 -29.73 1.04 8.14
N GLN A 135 -29.15 1.28 6.97
CA GLN A 135 -29.31 2.48 6.15
C GLN A 135 -30.42 2.35 5.10
N GLY A 136 -31.13 1.22 5.05
CA GLY A 136 -32.20 0.99 4.10
C GLY A 136 -31.75 0.77 2.64
N VAL A 137 -30.46 0.54 2.41
CA VAL A 137 -29.87 0.38 1.07
C VAL A 137 -30.12 -1.01 0.48
N LEU A 138 -30.36 -2.02 1.34
CA LEU A 138 -30.67 -3.39 0.93
C LEU A 138 -32.15 -3.54 0.62
N SER A 139 -32.47 -3.91 -0.62
CA SER A 139 -33.84 -4.16 -1.06
C SER A 139 -34.43 -5.48 -0.55
N SER A 140 -33.56 -6.47 -0.23
CA SER A 140 -33.97 -7.81 0.22
C SER A 140 -34.07 -7.97 1.75
N GLY A 141 -33.74 -6.92 2.52
CA GLY A 141 -33.56 -7.02 3.97
C GLY A 141 -32.32 -7.85 4.32
N PHE A 142 -31.92 -7.80 5.61
CA PHE A 142 -30.78 -8.55 6.14
C PHE A 142 -31.28 -9.62 7.09
N ASP A 143 -31.33 -10.84 6.62
CA ASP A 143 -31.67 -12.02 7.44
C ASP A 143 -30.74 -13.16 7.02
N LEU A 144 -30.03 -13.76 7.99
CA LEU A 144 -29.15 -14.91 7.76
C LEU A 144 -29.91 -16.17 7.30
N SER A 145 -31.21 -16.23 7.54
CA SER A 145 -32.07 -17.30 7.01
C SER A 145 -32.39 -17.12 5.52
N ASN A 146 -32.13 -15.91 4.98
CA ASN A 146 -32.39 -15.62 3.59
C ASN A 146 -31.18 -16.03 2.71
N GLY A 147 -31.43 -16.92 1.74
CA GLY A 147 -30.38 -17.35 0.79
C GLY A 147 -29.73 -16.19 0.01
N ALA A 148 -30.42 -15.07 -0.17
CA ALA A 148 -29.88 -13.88 -0.82
C ALA A 148 -28.74 -13.24 0.00
N THR A 149 -28.92 -13.11 1.30
CA THR A 149 -27.88 -12.54 2.20
C THR A 149 -26.64 -13.43 2.24
N ILE A 150 -26.83 -14.75 2.36
CA ILE A 150 -25.71 -15.70 2.34
C ILE A 150 -24.96 -15.62 1.01
N THR A 151 -25.68 -15.57 -0.11
CA THR A 151 -25.08 -15.44 -1.45
C THR A 151 -24.27 -14.16 -1.57
N GLN A 152 -24.77 -13.02 -1.07
CA GLN A 152 -24.04 -11.75 -1.05
C GLN A 152 -22.74 -11.84 -0.24
N ILE A 153 -22.80 -12.41 1.00
CA ILE A 153 -21.62 -12.59 1.86
C ILE A 153 -20.56 -13.45 1.16
N VAL A 154 -20.98 -14.59 0.61
CA VAL A 154 -20.06 -15.53 -0.07
C VAL A 154 -19.48 -14.87 -1.33
N THR A 155 -20.28 -14.13 -2.11
CA THR A 155 -19.84 -13.45 -3.32
C THR A 155 -18.81 -12.37 -3.02
N LEU A 156 -19.05 -11.51 -2.03
CA LEU A 156 -18.11 -10.46 -1.62
C LEU A 156 -16.80 -11.06 -1.08
N THR A 157 -16.90 -12.12 -0.29
CA THR A 157 -15.73 -12.85 0.23
C THR A 157 -14.93 -13.47 -0.90
N ALA A 158 -15.60 -14.18 -1.83
CA ALA A 158 -14.95 -14.79 -2.99
C ALA A 158 -14.29 -13.75 -3.90
N GLY A 159 -14.93 -12.59 -4.09
CA GLY A 159 -14.35 -11.47 -4.83
C GLY A 159 -13.06 -10.94 -4.22
N SER A 160 -13.05 -10.71 -2.90
CA SER A 160 -11.85 -10.31 -2.17
C SER A 160 -10.72 -11.34 -2.27
N MET A 161 -11.05 -12.64 -2.11
CA MET A 161 -10.06 -13.70 -2.25
C MET A 161 -9.51 -13.81 -3.67
N THR A 162 -10.35 -13.59 -4.67
CA THR A 162 -9.92 -13.55 -6.08
C THR A 162 -8.97 -12.37 -6.31
N LEU A 163 -9.25 -11.18 -5.77
CA LEU A 163 -8.34 -10.03 -5.87
C LEU A 163 -6.99 -10.29 -5.18
N MET A 164 -7.01 -10.91 -4.02
CA MET A 164 -5.79 -11.34 -3.34
C MET A 164 -4.98 -12.27 -4.25
N TRP A 165 -5.60 -13.29 -4.80
CA TRP A 165 -4.94 -14.23 -5.72
C TRP A 165 -4.40 -13.55 -6.98
N LEU A 166 -5.15 -12.64 -7.60
CA LEU A 166 -4.68 -11.84 -8.74
C LEU A 166 -3.46 -10.98 -8.36
N GLY A 167 -3.46 -10.37 -7.16
CA GLY A 167 -2.32 -9.62 -6.65
C GLY A 167 -1.07 -10.48 -6.47
N GLU A 168 -1.23 -11.70 -5.95
CA GLU A 168 -0.12 -12.65 -5.82
C GLU A 168 0.42 -13.10 -7.17
N LEU A 169 -0.44 -13.35 -8.14
CA LEU A 169 -0.04 -13.67 -9.52
C LEU A 169 0.78 -12.55 -10.16
N ILE A 170 0.41 -11.29 -9.92
CA ILE A 170 1.22 -10.14 -10.37
C ILE A 170 2.60 -10.16 -9.70
N THR A 171 2.64 -10.42 -8.39
CA THR A 171 3.91 -10.45 -7.64
C THR A 171 4.83 -11.59 -8.10
N GLU A 172 4.26 -12.77 -8.39
CA GLU A 172 5.03 -13.95 -8.80
C GLU A 172 5.49 -13.90 -10.25
N LYS A 173 4.60 -13.55 -11.19
CA LYS A 173 4.84 -13.64 -12.64
C LYS A 173 5.00 -12.29 -13.33
N GLY A 174 4.62 -11.21 -12.65
CA GLY A 174 4.68 -9.86 -13.19
C GLY A 174 5.92 -9.09 -12.75
N ILE A 175 5.70 -7.82 -12.40
CA ILE A 175 6.72 -6.88 -11.95
C ILE A 175 6.14 -6.14 -10.73
N GLY A 176 6.92 -6.02 -9.66
CA GLY A 176 6.53 -5.25 -8.50
C GLY A 176 5.64 -5.99 -7.50
N ASN A 177 5.07 -5.24 -6.58
CA ASN A 177 4.11 -5.74 -5.60
C ASN A 177 2.69 -5.71 -6.20
N GLY A 178 2.10 -6.88 -6.43
CA GLY A 178 0.82 -6.99 -7.11
C GLY A 178 -0.36 -6.38 -6.35
N ILE A 179 -0.37 -6.41 -5.02
CA ILE A 179 -1.40 -5.74 -4.21
C ILE A 179 -1.34 -4.23 -4.42
N SER A 180 -0.12 -3.66 -4.40
CA SER A 180 0.09 -2.24 -4.70
C SER A 180 -0.37 -1.87 -6.11
N PHE A 181 -0.19 -2.77 -7.09
CA PHE A 181 -0.68 -2.59 -8.47
C PHE A 181 -2.21 -2.59 -8.55
N ILE A 182 -2.89 -3.47 -7.83
CA ILE A 182 -4.36 -3.50 -7.80
C ILE A 182 -4.90 -2.19 -7.19
N ILE A 183 -4.31 -1.73 -6.08
CA ILE A 183 -4.68 -0.44 -5.45
C ILE A 183 -4.41 0.72 -6.42
N PHE A 184 -3.23 0.74 -7.04
CA PHE A 184 -2.85 1.71 -8.06
C PHE A 184 -3.87 1.77 -9.20
N ALA A 185 -4.22 0.62 -9.78
CA ALA A 185 -5.21 0.54 -10.87
C ALA A 185 -6.59 1.02 -10.42
N GLY A 186 -6.97 0.73 -9.18
CA GLY A 186 -8.19 1.23 -8.55
C GLY A 186 -8.21 2.76 -8.51
N ILE A 187 -7.15 3.38 -7.99
CA ILE A 187 -7.03 4.83 -7.85
C ILE A 187 -7.00 5.52 -9.23
N VAL A 188 -6.15 5.03 -10.14
CA VAL A 188 -5.99 5.61 -11.49
C VAL A 188 -7.28 5.54 -12.29
N SER A 189 -8.06 4.48 -12.12
CA SER A 189 -9.33 4.32 -12.83
C SER A 189 -10.38 5.38 -12.48
N ARG A 190 -10.28 6.03 -11.32
CA ARG A 190 -11.13 7.13 -10.88
C ARG A 190 -10.59 8.52 -11.19
N ALA A 191 -9.32 8.61 -11.56
CA ALA A 191 -8.70 9.88 -11.87
C ALA A 191 -9.43 10.67 -12.99
N PRO A 192 -9.89 10.06 -14.10
CA PRO A 192 -10.61 10.80 -15.13
C PRO A 192 -11.91 11.43 -14.62
N THR A 193 -12.69 10.70 -13.82
CA THR A 193 -13.96 11.23 -13.26
C THR A 193 -13.72 12.32 -12.22
N ALA A 194 -12.69 12.16 -11.39
CA ALA A 194 -12.30 13.17 -10.41
C ALA A 194 -11.81 14.45 -11.10
N ILE A 195 -10.96 14.33 -12.13
CA ILE A 195 -10.47 15.46 -12.94
C ILE A 195 -11.64 16.12 -13.69
N GLY A 196 -12.54 15.36 -14.29
CA GLY A 196 -13.71 15.88 -14.97
C GLY A 196 -14.63 16.68 -14.06
N GLY A 197 -14.92 16.16 -12.86
CA GLY A 197 -15.70 16.87 -11.83
C GLY A 197 -15.01 18.15 -11.36
N PHE A 198 -13.69 18.16 -11.31
CA PHE A 198 -12.90 19.32 -10.93
C PHE A 198 -12.88 20.42 -12.02
N LEU A 199 -12.70 20.03 -13.27
CA LEU A 199 -12.72 20.97 -14.41
C LEU A 199 -14.09 21.59 -14.64
N SER A 200 -15.17 20.95 -14.19
CA SER A 200 -16.53 21.51 -14.27
C SER A 200 -16.84 22.53 -13.17
N THR A 201 -15.93 22.75 -12.18
CA THR A 201 -16.12 23.78 -11.16
C THR A 201 -15.84 25.18 -11.75
N PRO A 202 -16.73 26.18 -11.47
CA PRO A 202 -16.59 27.51 -12.09
C PRO A 202 -15.45 28.36 -11.55
N ASN A 203 -14.73 27.92 -10.51
CA ASN A 203 -13.69 28.67 -9.83
C ASN A 203 -12.28 28.39 -10.41
N LEU A 204 -11.92 29.06 -11.50
CA LEU A 204 -10.62 28.92 -12.16
C LEU A 204 -9.40 29.10 -11.23
N PRO A 205 -9.36 30.08 -10.29
CA PRO A 205 -8.23 30.22 -9.35
C PRO A 205 -8.04 28.99 -8.47
N LEU A 206 -9.12 28.34 -8.06
CA LEU A 206 -9.10 27.14 -7.22
C LEU A 206 -8.57 25.93 -8.01
N VAL A 207 -8.95 25.81 -9.29
CA VAL A 207 -8.47 24.80 -10.23
C VAL A 207 -6.96 24.92 -10.42
N ILE A 208 -6.47 26.13 -10.68
CA ILE A 208 -5.03 26.39 -10.87
C ILE A 208 -4.25 26.12 -9.59
N GLY A 209 -4.74 26.60 -8.45
CA GLY A 209 -4.09 26.38 -7.15
C GLY A 209 -3.94 24.90 -6.81
N PHE A 210 -5.00 24.11 -7.04
CA PHE A 210 -4.97 22.65 -6.81
C PHE A 210 -3.99 21.95 -7.77
N ALA A 211 -4.02 22.27 -9.06
CA ALA A 211 -3.11 21.68 -10.04
C ALA A 211 -1.64 21.97 -9.65
N LEU A 212 -1.36 23.17 -9.18
CA LEU A 212 -0.03 23.57 -8.73
C LEU A 212 0.41 22.79 -7.48
N ILE A 213 -0.47 22.64 -6.48
CA ILE A 213 -0.23 21.82 -5.29
C ILE A 213 0.00 20.36 -5.68
N ALA A 214 -0.78 19.79 -6.60
CA ALA A 214 -0.61 18.43 -7.06
C ALA A 214 0.75 18.22 -7.75
N ILE A 215 1.16 19.11 -8.64
CA ILE A 215 2.46 19.07 -9.33
C ILE A 215 3.61 19.18 -8.32
N ILE A 216 3.54 20.12 -7.39
CA ILE A 216 4.56 20.27 -6.34
C ILE A 216 4.63 18.99 -5.48
N SER A 217 3.48 18.46 -5.07
CA SER A 217 3.42 17.22 -4.28
C SER A 217 4.08 16.04 -5.01
N VAL A 218 3.78 15.86 -6.30
CA VAL A 218 4.40 14.81 -7.13
C VAL A 218 5.92 15.01 -7.19
N ALA A 219 6.38 16.24 -7.46
CA ALA A 219 7.81 16.54 -7.55
C ALA A 219 8.55 16.25 -6.23
N VAL A 220 7.96 16.66 -5.10
CA VAL A 220 8.52 16.42 -3.76
C VAL A 220 8.53 14.95 -3.41
N ILE A 221 7.46 14.20 -3.73
CA ILE A 221 7.39 12.75 -3.52
C ILE A 221 8.51 12.04 -4.30
N ILE A 222 8.66 12.35 -5.59
CA ILE A 222 9.70 11.75 -6.43
C ILE A 222 11.09 12.09 -5.86
N TYR A 223 11.35 13.36 -5.52
CA TYR A 223 12.65 13.80 -5.00
C TYR A 223 13.07 13.01 -3.75
N ILE A 224 12.16 12.78 -2.81
CA ILE A 224 12.49 12.07 -1.57
C ILE A 224 12.55 10.55 -1.79
N GLN A 225 11.73 9.99 -2.67
CA GLN A 225 11.81 8.56 -2.99
C GLN A 225 13.06 8.19 -3.78
N GLU A 226 13.59 9.12 -4.57
CA GLU A 226 14.88 8.96 -5.25
C GLU A 226 16.06 9.24 -4.31
N GLY A 227 15.82 9.93 -3.20
CA GLY A 227 16.84 10.29 -2.22
C GLY A 227 17.53 9.05 -1.66
N GLN A 228 18.86 8.99 -1.80
CA GLN A 228 19.67 7.89 -1.27
C GLN A 228 20.98 8.40 -0.65
N ARG A 229 21.37 7.82 0.49
CA ARG A 229 22.68 8.02 1.07
C ARG A 229 23.62 6.92 0.59
N ARG A 230 24.68 7.28 -0.11
CA ARG A 230 25.70 6.37 -0.62
C ARG A 230 26.80 6.20 0.43
N ILE A 231 26.96 4.97 0.95
CA ILE A 231 28.03 4.63 1.90
C ILE A 231 29.15 3.98 1.09
N PRO A 232 30.39 4.54 1.12
CA PRO A 232 31.52 3.95 0.40
C PRO A 232 31.92 2.60 1.02
N ILE A 233 32.09 1.59 0.18
CA ILE A 233 32.60 0.26 0.53
C ILE A 233 33.87 0.03 -0.26
N GLN A 234 34.92 -0.44 0.40
CA GLN A 234 36.16 -0.87 -0.22
C GLN A 234 36.29 -2.39 -0.10
N TYR A 235 36.72 -3.00 -1.19
CA TYR A 235 37.08 -4.42 -1.22
C TYR A 235 38.59 -4.55 -1.19
N ALA A 236 39.10 -5.45 -0.36
CA ALA A 236 40.53 -5.72 -0.29
C ALA A 236 41.03 -6.28 -1.61
N SER A 237 42.16 -5.78 -2.09
CA SER A 237 42.87 -6.37 -3.23
C SER A 237 43.27 -7.80 -2.90
N ARG A 238 43.00 -8.75 -3.78
CA ARG A 238 43.39 -10.15 -3.67
C ARG A 238 44.45 -10.48 -4.72
N VAL A 239 45.58 -11.00 -4.28
CA VAL A 239 46.59 -11.56 -5.17
C VAL A 239 46.28 -13.04 -5.33
N ARG A 240 45.99 -13.49 -6.54
CA ARG A 240 45.82 -14.91 -6.85
C ARG A 240 46.85 -15.32 -7.93
N GLY A 241 47.92 -15.95 -7.47
CA GLY A 241 49.06 -16.26 -8.29
C GLY A 241 49.82 -14.99 -8.75
N ARG A 242 50.10 -14.84 -10.04
CA ARG A 242 50.78 -13.66 -10.62
C ARG A 242 49.82 -12.48 -10.96
N ARG A 243 48.52 -12.65 -10.78
CA ARG A 243 47.51 -11.61 -11.11
C ARG A 243 47.05 -10.92 -9.80
N MET A 244 47.19 -9.61 -9.79
CA MET A 244 46.69 -8.72 -8.75
C MET A 244 45.29 -8.25 -9.16
N TYR A 245 44.27 -8.70 -8.44
CA TYR A 245 42.92 -8.16 -8.56
C TYR A 245 42.81 -6.91 -7.73
N GLN A 246 42.82 -5.76 -8.37
CA GLN A 246 42.75 -4.46 -7.70
C GLN A 246 41.41 -4.36 -6.98
N GLY A 247 41.41 -4.05 -5.68
CA GLY A 247 40.21 -3.85 -4.88
C GLY A 247 39.38 -2.67 -5.45
N GLY A 248 38.14 -2.93 -5.76
CA GLY A 248 37.21 -1.89 -6.28
C GLY A 248 36.57 -1.09 -5.14
N GLN A 249 36.35 0.19 -5.38
CA GLN A 249 35.42 0.99 -4.57
C GLN A 249 34.01 0.85 -5.13
N THR A 250 33.04 0.57 -4.25
CA THR A 250 31.61 0.59 -4.57
C THR A 250 30.85 1.34 -3.50
N PHE A 251 29.57 1.54 -3.69
CA PHE A 251 28.72 2.25 -2.75
C PHE A 251 27.51 1.39 -2.36
N LEU A 252 27.19 1.37 -1.06
CA LEU A 252 25.93 0.84 -0.55
C LEU A 252 24.89 1.97 -0.57
N PRO A 253 23.89 1.92 -1.47
CA PRO A 253 22.84 2.94 -1.50
C PRO A 253 21.79 2.63 -0.41
N LEU A 254 21.65 3.53 0.57
CA LEU A 254 20.58 3.49 1.56
C LEU A 254 19.52 4.52 1.16
N ARG A 255 18.30 4.08 0.84
CA ARG A 255 17.20 4.97 0.46
C ARG A 255 16.68 5.73 1.67
N VAL A 256 16.25 6.98 1.48
CA VAL A 256 15.60 7.79 2.53
C VAL A 256 14.27 7.16 2.93
N ASN A 257 13.51 6.71 1.96
CA ASN A 257 12.30 5.91 2.18
C ASN A 257 12.59 4.44 1.80
N GLN A 258 12.99 3.62 2.77
CA GLN A 258 13.19 2.17 2.57
C GLN A 258 11.89 1.39 2.63
N ALA A 259 10.90 1.93 3.33
CA ALA A 259 9.62 1.28 3.58
C ALA A 259 8.63 1.41 2.40
N GLY A 260 8.89 2.30 1.45
CA GLY A 260 7.97 2.55 0.33
C GLY A 260 6.64 3.14 0.76
N VAL A 261 5.54 2.66 0.19
CA VAL A 261 4.16 3.09 0.50
C VAL A 261 3.46 2.23 1.55
N ILE A 262 4.03 1.08 1.90
CA ILE A 262 3.40 0.09 2.79
C ILE A 262 3.00 0.70 4.14
N PRO A 263 3.83 1.54 4.81
CA PRO A 263 3.46 2.17 6.07
C PRO A 263 2.20 3.03 6.00
N ILE A 264 1.98 3.71 4.89
CA ILE A 264 0.81 4.56 4.69
C ILE A 264 -0.44 3.71 4.52
N ILE A 265 -0.35 2.64 3.72
CA ILE A 265 -1.44 1.69 3.52
C ILE A 265 -1.82 1.05 4.87
N PHE A 266 -0.83 0.69 5.70
CA PHE A 266 -1.06 0.14 7.03
C PHE A 266 -1.70 1.15 7.98
N ALA A 267 -1.21 2.39 8.00
CA ALA A 267 -1.78 3.44 8.83
C ALA A 267 -3.25 3.71 8.48
N ILE A 268 -3.59 3.81 7.19
CA ILE A 268 -4.97 3.96 6.72
C ILE A 268 -5.81 2.76 7.15
N SER A 269 -5.33 1.54 6.91
CA SER A 269 -6.09 0.32 7.21
C SER A 269 -6.39 0.19 8.71
N ILE A 270 -5.41 0.51 9.58
CA ILE A 270 -5.61 0.50 11.03
C ILE A 270 -6.58 1.59 11.49
N LEU A 271 -6.60 2.74 10.83
CA LEU A 271 -7.57 3.80 11.13
C LEU A 271 -8.98 3.44 10.68
N LEU A 272 -9.10 2.83 9.50
CA LEU A 272 -10.39 2.46 8.92
C LEU A 272 -11.02 1.26 9.65
N PHE A 273 -10.22 0.32 10.14
CA PHE A 273 -10.72 -0.91 10.73
C PHE A 273 -11.59 -0.72 11.99
N PRO A 274 -11.16 0.03 13.04
CA PRO A 274 -12.00 0.31 14.19
C PRO A 274 -13.26 1.11 13.83
N GLN A 275 -13.12 2.09 12.93
CA GLN A 275 -14.25 2.90 12.47
C GLN A 275 -15.26 2.04 11.70
N GLN A 276 -14.80 1.12 10.84
CA GLN A 276 -15.65 0.19 10.11
C GLN A 276 -16.42 -0.73 11.07
N ILE A 277 -15.73 -1.33 12.04
CA ILE A 277 -16.38 -2.19 13.04
C ILE A 277 -17.41 -1.39 13.84
N ALA A 278 -17.02 -0.21 14.35
CA ALA A 278 -17.93 0.63 15.13
C ALA A 278 -19.17 1.03 14.31
N SER A 279 -19.03 1.31 13.00
CA SER A 279 -20.15 1.68 12.15
C SER A 279 -21.22 0.58 12.05
N TYR A 280 -20.85 -0.69 12.22
CA TYR A 280 -21.80 -1.80 12.24
C TYR A 280 -22.73 -1.79 13.47
N PHE A 281 -22.29 -1.16 14.56
CA PHE A 281 -23.01 -1.10 15.83
C PHE A 281 -23.71 0.23 16.10
N THR A 282 -23.62 1.21 15.20
CA THR A 282 -24.26 2.53 15.37
C THR A 282 -25.78 2.45 15.43
N GLY A 283 -26.39 1.45 14.79
CA GLY A 283 -27.84 1.18 14.81
C GLY A 283 -28.29 0.16 15.86
N SER A 284 -27.44 -0.17 16.86
CA SER A 284 -27.78 -1.13 17.89
C SER A 284 -28.89 -0.59 18.80
N GLU A 285 -29.87 -1.44 19.16
CA GLU A 285 -30.95 -1.11 20.11
C GLU A 285 -30.43 -0.87 21.54
N VAL A 286 -29.23 -1.39 21.84
CA VAL A 286 -28.59 -1.21 23.16
C VAL A 286 -27.92 0.15 23.22
N GLY A 287 -28.48 1.07 23.97
CA GLY A 287 -28.11 2.50 24.01
C GLY A 287 -26.61 2.76 24.29
N TRP A 288 -25.99 2.03 25.22
CA TRP A 288 -24.56 2.21 25.53
C TRP A 288 -23.65 1.70 24.37
N VAL A 289 -24.07 0.66 23.65
CA VAL A 289 -23.34 0.13 22.47
C VAL A 289 -23.40 1.14 21.34
N SER A 290 -24.58 1.66 21.02
CA SER A 290 -24.77 2.69 20.00
C SER A 290 -24.00 3.97 20.33
N ALA A 291 -24.04 4.44 21.59
CA ALA A 291 -23.32 5.64 22.01
C ALA A 291 -21.79 5.48 21.90
N THR A 292 -21.23 4.33 22.33
CA THR A 292 -19.79 4.06 22.19
C THR A 292 -19.39 3.91 20.72
N ALA A 293 -20.21 3.25 19.91
CA ALA A 293 -19.97 3.12 18.49
C ALA A 293 -19.95 4.49 17.78
N GLN A 294 -20.90 5.37 18.07
CA GLN A 294 -20.94 6.74 17.54
C GLN A 294 -19.72 7.57 17.98
N ALA A 295 -19.28 7.44 19.23
CA ALA A 295 -18.08 8.11 19.73
C ALA A 295 -16.82 7.65 18.97
N ILE A 296 -16.67 6.35 18.74
CA ILE A 296 -15.55 5.80 17.96
C ILE A 296 -15.60 6.30 16.51
N VAL A 297 -16.76 6.22 15.84
CA VAL A 297 -16.93 6.72 14.48
C VAL A 297 -16.61 8.21 14.39
N GLY A 298 -17.03 9.01 15.37
CA GLY A 298 -16.71 10.43 15.44
C GLY A 298 -15.22 10.71 15.62
N PHE A 299 -14.54 9.96 16.49
CA PHE A 299 -13.10 10.11 16.73
C PHE A 299 -12.24 9.76 15.50
N PHE A 300 -12.59 8.67 14.80
CA PHE A 300 -11.88 8.21 13.61
C PHE A 300 -12.39 8.86 12.31
N ASN A 301 -13.20 9.92 12.38
CA ASN A 301 -13.69 10.59 11.18
C ASN A 301 -12.55 11.34 10.46
N PRO A 302 -12.34 11.10 9.14
CA PRO A 302 -11.28 11.77 8.38
C PRO A 302 -11.36 13.31 8.35
N ARG A 303 -12.52 13.88 8.70
CA ARG A 303 -12.74 15.34 8.77
C ARG A 303 -12.44 15.95 10.15
N THR A 304 -11.71 15.25 11.02
CA THR A 304 -11.39 15.72 12.37
C THR A 304 -9.88 15.85 12.58
N ILE A 305 -9.47 16.79 13.43
CA ILE A 305 -8.05 16.98 13.80
C ILE A 305 -7.47 15.74 14.50
N PRO A 306 -8.17 15.09 15.46
CA PRO A 306 -7.67 13.85 16.07
C PRO A 306 -7.30 12.76 15.06
N TYR A 307 -8.10 12.59 14.01
CA TYR A 307 -7.79 11.65 12.92
C TYR A 307 -6.46 12.00 12.24
N VAL A 308 -6.25 13.27 11.90
CA VAL A 308 -5.03 13.73 11.22
C VAL A 308 -3.79 13.46 12.07
N VAL A 309 -3.86 13.81 13.37
CA VAL A 309 -2.75 13.58 14.32
C VAL A 309 -2.46 12.08 14.47
N LEU A 310 -3.50 11.27 14.59
CA LEU A 310 -3.35 9.82 14.73
C LEU A 310 -2.80 9.21 13.43
N TYR A 311 -3.28 9.66 12.27
CA TYR A 311 -2.80 9.21 10.97
C TYR A 311 -1.32 9.56 10.76
N PHE A 312 -0.91 10.76 11.10
CA PHE A 312 0.49 11.19 11.09
C PHE A 312 1.34 10.28 11.99
N THR A 313 0.93 10.11 13.23
CA THR A 313 1.68 9.33 14.23
C THR A 313 1.80 7.86 13.83
N LEU A 314 0.71 7.26 13.33
CA LEU A 314 0.73 5.89 12.83
C LEU A 314 1.62 5.74 11.59
N THR A 315 1.55 6.67 10.65
CA THR A 315 2.41 6.64 9.46
C THR A 315 3.89 6.71 9.84
N VAL A 316 4.26 7.59 10.76
CA VAL A 316 5.63 7.69 11.29
C VAL A 316 6.02 6.39 12.01
N GLY A 317 5.17 5.89 12.91
CA GLY A 317 5.41 4.67 13.66
C GLY A 317 5.59 3.44 12.76
N PHE A 318 4.70 3.26 11.77
CA PHE A 318 4.82 2.16 10.82
C PHE A 318 6.02 2.29 9.89
N THR A 319 6.44 3.51 9.55
CA THR A 319 7.66 3.71 8.77
C THR A 319 8.89 3.22 9.53
N TYR A 320 8.97 3.51 10.83
CA TYR A 320 10.03 2.98 11.69
C TYR A 320 9.95 1.46 11.82
N PHE A 321 8.78 0.94 12.16
CA PHE A 321 8.55 -0.49 12.32
C PHE A 321 8.94 -1.26 11.06
N TYR A 322 8.44 -0.83 9.90
CA TYR A 322 8.70 -1.50 8.64
C TYR A 322 10.16 -1.40 8.20
N THR A 323 10.81 -0.25 8.42
CA THR A 323 12.24 -0.10 8.13
C THR A 323 13.09 -1.03 8.99
N ALA A 324 12.78 -1.14 10.29
CA ALA A 324 13.46 -2.06 11.21
C ALA A 324 13.23 -3.53 10.83
N PHE A 325 12.06 -3.86 10.31
CA PHE A 325 11.72 -5.21 9.85
C PHE A 325 12.43 -5.58 8.53
N THR A 326 12.50 -4.62 7.59
CA THR A 326 13.04 -4.85 6.25
C THR A 326 14.56 -4.78 6.21
N PHE A 327 15.17 -3.85 6.92
CA PHE A 327 16.61 -3.66 6.96
C PHE A 327 17.21 -4.28 8.22
N LYS A 328 18.02 -5.32 8.02
CA LYS A 328 18.75 -6.01 9.08
C LYS A 328 20.23 -5.64 9.00
N PRO A 329 20.72 -4.73 9.87
CA PRO A 329 22.11 -4.26 9.85
C PRO A 329 23.12 -5.39 10.06
N ASP A 330 22.81 -6.35 10.93
CA ASP A 330 23.67 -7.49 11.24
C ASP A 330 23.90 -8.37 10.01
N ASP A 331 22.82 -8.74 9.30
CA ASP A 331 22.90 -9.58 8.10
C ASP A 331 23.71 -8.88 6.99
N THR A 332 23.46 -7.56 6.80
CA THR A 332 24.20 -6.75 5.83
C THR A 332 25.68 -6.64 6.16
N SER A 333 26.02 -6.42 7.43
CA SER A 333 27.39 -6.35 7.90
C SER A 333 28.13 -7.69 7.73
N GLU A 334 27.43 -8.81 8.00
CA GLU A 334 27.99 -10.14 7.81
C GLU A 334 28.22 -10.49 6.35
N GLN A 335 27.29 -10.12 5.47
CA GLN A 335 27.45 -10.28 4.01
C GLN A 335 28.64 -9.47 3.49
N LEU A 336 28.79 -8.20 3.92
CA LEU A 336 29.94 -7.39 3.57
C LEU A 336 31.24 -8.05 4.01
N ARG A 337 31.30 -8.55 5.25
CA ARG A 337 32.49 -9.25 5.79
C ARG A 337 32.81 -10.51 4.98
N LYS A 338 31.79 -11.35 4.67
CA LYS A 338 31.98 -12.57 3.87
C LYS A 338 32.51 -12.28 2.46
N ASN A 339 32.08 -11.18 1.88
CA ASN A 339 32.52 -10.74 0.55
C ASN A 339 33.86 -9.97 0.56
N GLY A 340 34.48 -9.78 1.75
CA GLY A 340 35.74 -9.07 1.90
C GLY A 340 35.61 -7.55 1.73
N GLY A 341 34.40 -7.01 1.84
CA GLY A 341 34.11 -5.58 1.82
C GLY A 341 34.17 -4.98 3.22
N PHE A 342 34.64 -3.74 3.33
CA PHE A 342 34.64 -2.96 4.57
C PHE A 342 34.34 -1.50 4.31
N ILE A 343 33.83 -0.82 5.33
CA ILE A 343 33.61 0.62 5.30
C ILE A 343 34.86 1.32 5.77
N PRO A 344 35.45 2.28 5.02
CA PRO A 344 36.67 2.98 5.44
C PRO A 344 36.54 3.58 6.84
N GLY A 345 37.52 3.31 7.71
CA GLY A 345 37.53 3.79 9.08
C GLY A 345 36.69 3.00 10.09
N ILE A 346 35.99 1.94 9.66
CA ILE A 346 35.12 1.11 10.54
C ILE A 346 35.58 -0.35 10.47
N ARG A 347 35.73 -1.00 11.63
CA ARG A 347 36.11 -2.42 11.69
C ARG A 347 34.98 -3.29 11.17
N PRO A 348 35.26 -4.30 10.32
CA PRO A 348 34.24 -5.25 9.84
C PRO A 348 33.57 -6.01 11.00
N GLY A 349 32.29 -6.34 10.85
CA GLY A 349 31.51 -7.07 11.85
C GLY A 349 30.58 -6.14 12.65
N ARG A 350 30.42 -6.37 13.94
CA ARG A 350 29.49 -5.65 14.82
C ARG A 350 29.59 -4.11 14.77
N PRO A 351 30.83 -3.50 14.77
CA PRO A 351 30.92 -2.03 14.61
C PRO A 351 30.32 -1.51 13.28
N THR A 352 30.42 -2.30 12.21
CA THR A 352 29.81 -1.96 10.92
C THR A 352 28.28 -2.05 11.02
N ALA A 353 27.71 -3.07 11.68
CA ALA A 353 26.30 -3.19 11.93
C ALA A 353 25.74 -2.00 12.73
N ASP A 354 26.42 -1.63 13.84
CA ASP A 354 26.06 -0.49 14.69
C ASP A 354 26.11 0.85 13.92
N TYR A 355 27.08 1.00 13.03
CA TYR A 355 27.17 2.18 12.17
C TYR A 355 26.01 2.23 11.18
N LEU A 356 25.71 1.13 10.48
CA LEU A 356 24.61 1.03 9.53
C LEU A 356 23.27 1.28 10.24
N ALA A 357 23.06 0.69 11.42
CA ALA A 357 21.85 0.92 12.23
C ALA A 357 21.65 2.40 12.55
N ARG A 358 22.70 3.09 13.03
CA ARG A 358 22.64 4.53 13.32
C ARG A 358 22.34 5.38 12.08
N VAL A 359 22.94 5.06 10.94
CA VAL A 359 22.72 5.77 9.69
C VAL A 359 21.26 5.57 9.24
N VAL A 360 20.78 4.33 9.22
CA VAL A 360 19.40 4.00 8.81
C VAL A 360 18.40 4.69 9.72
N THR A 361 18.57 4.61 11.04
CA THR A 361 17.64 5.28 11.99
C THR A 361 17.54 6.79 11.71
N ARG A 362 18.68 7.46 11.48
CA ARG A 362 18.70 8.91 11.19
C ARG A 362 18.03 9.25 9.87
N ILE A 363 18.23 8.44 8.83
CA ILE A 363 17.60 8.65 7.52
C ILE A 363 16.11 8.38 7.62
N THR A 364 15.71 7.34 8.36
CA THR A 364 14.31 6.98 8.55
C THR A 364 13.51 8.08 9.26
N ILE A 365 14.13 8.86 10.19
CA ILE A 365 13.45 10.02 10.81
C ILE A 365 12.98 10.98 9.72
N ALA A 366 13.88 11.39 8.83
CA ALA A 366 13.54 12.33 7.76
C ALA A 366 12.48 11.73 6.81
N GLY A 367 12.64 10.47 6.41
CA GLY A 367 11.68 9.77 5.56
C GLY A 367 10.31 9.60 6.20
N ALA A 368 10.25 9.24 7.49
CA ALA A 368 9.01 9.04 8.24
C ALA A 368 8.22 10.35 8.44
N LEU A 369 8.92 11.44 8.84
CA LEU A 369 8.30 12.76 8.95
C LEU A 369 7.74 13.22 7.61
N PHE A 370 8.52 13.05 6.55
CA PHE A 370 8.06 13.39 5.21
C PHE A 370 6.82 12.59 4.81
N LEU A 371 6.84 11.26 4.96
CA LEU A 371 5.68 10.42 4.64
C LEU A 371 4.46 10.81 5.46
N GLY A 372 4.63 11.11 6.75
CA GLY A 372 3.56 11.57 7.62
C GLY A 372 2.95 12.89 7.14
N ILE A 373 3.79 13.89 6.79
CA ILE A 373 3.34 15.19 6.27
C ILE A 373 2.59 14.99 4.95
N VAL A 374 3.17 14.28 3.99
CA VAL A 374 2.55 14.10 2.67
C VAL A 374 1.26 13.28 2.76
N ALA A 375 1.20 12.28 3.63
CA ALA A 375 -0.01 11.49 3.84
C ALA A 375 -1.16 12.31 4.44
N THR A 376 -0.85 13.23 5.37
CA THR A 376 -1.87 14.04 6.08
C THR A 376 -2.21 15.35 5.38
N LEU A 377 -1.32 15.86 4.52
CA LEU A 377 -1.48 17.14 3.83
C LEU A 377 -2.82 17.27 3.07
N PRO A 378 -3.29 16.27 2.31
CA PRO A 378 -4.57 16.37 1.61
C PRO A 378 -5.76 16.49 2.57
N THR A 379 -5.73 15.76 3.67
CA THR A 379 -6.78 15.81 4.70
C THR A 379 -6.79 17.18 5.38
N LEU A 380 -5.61 17.73 5.70
CA LEU A 380 -5.47 19.09 6.24
C LEU A 380 -5.99 20.16 5.26
N LEU A 381 -5.68 20.04 3.98
CA LEU A 381 -6.20 20.96 2.95
C LEU A 381 -7.72 20.88 2.86
N GLY A 382 -8.31 19.68 2.96
CA GLY A 382 -9.76 19.50 2.98
C GLY A 382 -10.45 20.11 4.22
N LEU A 383 -9.75 20.15 5.36
CA LEU A 383 -10.24 20.82 6.58
C LEU A 383 -10.19 22.35 6.47
N ILE A 384 -9.11 22.89 5.89
CA ILE A 384 -8.93 24.34 5.73
C ILE A 384 -9.80 24.88 4.59
N PHE A 385 -9.92 24.15 3.51
CA PHE A 385 -10.69 24.49 2.32
C PHE A 385 -11.77 23.46 2.04
N PRO A 386 -12.99 23.60 2.59
CA PRO A 386 -14.08 22.61 2.41
C PRO A 386 -14.44 22.36 0.95
N ALA A 387 -14.25 23.34 0.06
CA ALA A 387 -14.46 23.17 -1.38
C ALA A 387 -13.51 22.13 -2.02
N LEU A 388 -12.37 21.84 -1.37
CA LEU A 388 -11.39 20.86 -1.81
C LEU A 388 -11.59 19.47 -1.13
N SER A 389 -12.55 19.33 -0.23
CA SER A 389 -12.73 18.10 0.57
C SER A 389 -12.98 16.85 -0.27
N GLY A 390 -13.68 16.97 -1.40
CA GLY A 390 -13.87 15.88 -2.35
C GLY A 390 -12.58 15.43 -3.05
N ILE A 391 -11.61 16.33 -3.17
CA ILE A 391 -10.32 16.10 -3.82
C ILE A 391 -9.26 15.67 -2.80
N ALA A 392 -9.40 16.12 -1.55
CA ALA A 392 -8.51 15.74 -0.45
C ALA A 392 -8.47 14.23 -0.23
N LEU A 393 -9.57 13.52 -0.48
CA LEU A 393 -9.63 12.05 -0.47
C LEU A 393 -8.73 11.43 -1.56
N GLY A 394 -8.48 12.15 -2.67
CA GLY A 394 -7.60 11.70 -3.75
C GLY A 394 -6.10 11.90 -3.48
N GLY A 395 -5.72 12.71 -2.50
CA GLY A 395 -4.30 13.06 -2.28
C GLY A 395 -3.44 11.91 -1.72
N THR A 396 -3.98 11.09 -0.83
CA THR A 396 -3.31 9.86 -0.39
C THR A 396 -3.20 8.86 -1.55
N GLY A 397 -4.22 8.82 -2.42
CA GLY A 397 -4.18 8.05 -3.66
C GLY A 397 -3.06 8.50 -4.60
N LEU A 398 -2.85 9.81 -4.75
CA LEU A 398 -1.78 10.36 -5.58
C LEU A 398 -0.40 9.93 -5.07
N LEU A 399 -0.18 9.93 -3.75
CA LEU A 399 1.06 9.44 -3.16
C LEU A 399 1.28 7.96 -3.47
N ILE A 400 0.25 7.12 -3.31
CA ILE A 400 0.32 5.69 -3.63
C ILE A 400 0.64 5.50 -5.11
N VAL A 401 -0.04 6.22 -6.00
CA VAL A 401 0.16 6.14 -7.45
C VAL A 401 1.60 6.48 -7.83
N VAL A 402 2.11 7.63 -7.37
CA VAL A 402 3.48 8.08 -7.68
C VAL A 402 4.51 7.07 -7.16
N SER A 403 4.32 6.60 -5.94
CA SER A 403 5.25 5.67 -5.31
C SER A 403 5.29 4.31 -6.00
N VAL A 404 4.13 3.77 -6.40
CA VAL A 404 4.07 2.51 -7.14
C VAL A 404 4.74 2.65 -8.50
N ILE A 405 4.54 3.79 -9.20
CA ILE A 405 5.23 4.07 -10.47
C ILE A 405 6.74 4.10 -10.27
N VAL A 406 7.25 4.87 -9.30
CA VAL A 406 8.69 5.00 -9.04
C VAL A 406 9.31 3.64 -8.65
N GLU A 407 8.64 2.88 -7.79
CA GLU A 407 9.12 1.56 -7.38
C GLU A 407 9.16 0.58 -8.57
N THR A 408 8.13 0.57 -9.40
CA THR A 408 8.06 -0.26 -10.61
C THR A 408 9.14 0.11 -11.61
N MET A 409 9.37 1.40 -11.82
CA MET A 409 10.43 1.88 -12.72
C MET A 409 11.80 1.41 -12.26
N LYS A 410 12.10 1.49 -10.95
CA LYS A 410 13.37 0.97 -10.40
C LYS A 410 13.53 -0.53 -10.58
N GLN A 411 12.46 -1.29 -10.43
CA GLN A 411 12.50 -2.73 -10.66
C GLN A 411 12.72 -3.07 -12.15
N LEU A 412 12.08 -2.32 -13.04
CA LEU A 412 12.31 -2.43 -14.49
C LEU A 412 13.76 -2.11 -14.87
N GLU A 413 14.32 -1.03 -14.35
CA GLU A 413 15.71 -0.64 -14.57
C GLU A 413 16.68 -1.71 -14.06
N ALA A 414 16.43 -2.26 -12.88
CA ALA A 414 17.24 -3.36 -12.33
C ALA A 414 17.22 -4.61 -13.22
N GLN A 415 16.04 -4.99 -13.74
CA GLN A 415 15.90 -6.15 -14.64
C GLN A 415 16.60 -5.90 -16.00
N LEU A 416 16.51 -4.69 -16.53
CA LEU A 416 17.20 -4.32 -17.77
C LEU A 416 18.73 -4.36 -17.60
N LEU A 417 19.24 -3.87 -16.47
CA LEU A 417 20.68 -3.93 -16.17
C LEU A 417 21.17 -5.37 -16.06
N MET A 418 20.47 -6.24 -15.35
CA MET A 418 20.84 -7.66 -15.24
C MET A 418 20.92 -8.32 -16.63
N ARG A 419 19.97 -8.05 -17.51
CA ARG A 419 19.96 -8.59 -18.87
C ARG A 419 21.13 -8.11 -19.72
N ASN A 420 21.50 -6.83 -19.61
CA ASN A 420 22.65 -6.31 -20.34
C ASN A 420 23.95 -7.02 -19.93
N TYR A 421 24.11 -7.39 -18.66
CA TYR A 421 25.24 -8.18 -18.19
C TYR A 421 25.25 -9.62 -18.73
N GLU A 422 24.09 -10.28 -18.81
CA GLU A 422 23.99 -11.62 -19.40
C GLU A 422 24.34 -11.64 -20.91
N GLY A 423 24.04 -10.55 -21.62
CA GLY A 423 24.41 -10.39 -23.03
C GLY A 423 25.93 -10.23 -23.30
N PHE A 424 26.72 -9.84 -22.28
CA PHE A 424 28.19 -9.76 -22.38
C PHE A 424 28.90 -11.08 -22.05
N ILE A 425 28.20 -12.06 -21.48
CA ILE A 425 28.76 -13.36 -21.06
C ILE A 425 28.52 -14.45 -22.15
N ARG A 426 27.65 -14.16 -23.10
CA ARG A 426 27.47 -14.97 -24.32
C ARG A 426 28.30 -14.40 -25.48
#